data_408319fcd5a57cf639761155d6b9cec9
#
_entry.id   408319fcd5a57cf639761155d6b9cec9
#
_cell.length_a   1.000
_cell.length_b   1.000
_cell.length_c   1.000
_cell.angle_alpha   90.00
_cell.angle_beta   90.00
_cell.angle_gamma   90.00
#
_symmetry.space_group_name_H-M   'P 1'
#
loop_
_entity.id
_entity.type
_entity.pdbx_description
1 polymer ?
#
loop_
_entity_poly.entity_id
_entity_poly.type
_entity_poly.pdbx_seq_one_letter_code
_entity_poly.pdbx_strand_id
1 'polypeptide(L)'
;MSVTRRAILGTAAVGAATRGFGLARPAIADSEPIRIGWLPALTGPSSSTGVAINRGTMLAVSEINAKGGVNGRQIELITRDTQSDPTKAVNAAAELTRQQKVHVVWGPGNSGEALACTPAIARARVPQLDPCWVDAVIDVEKYPLAFRNAPSNQEVGGAANHYVVDVLKLKRVAVIGDTTGYGTSSVDTYVPMLKAKGADVVYQGEVDASQPDLKAEVLRMRDAGAQAIMPWSVNAGFLSRIINTRSQMGWDVPIAGQTTLGSGQTKALLDKPEYWEKVYQINFRSCSYNDAGALPERTSDFVGRLNAAKIDQSDTLLWWIAVGYDVPYLVAAAVKNGGSSAEGIANYWNGLKAYPGVYTDYTWTPHQHNGFPDTDVVMCQANSFRNGTFKLAPGYGA
;
A
#
# COMPACT_ATOMS: atom_id res chain seq x y z
N MET A 1 41.98 -30.42 -86.47
CA MET A 1 41.06 -29.90 -87.46
C MET A 1 40.08 -29.02 -86.74
N SER A 2 40.25 -27.70 -86.89
CA SER A 2 39.55 -26.77 -87.76
C SER A 2 38.08 -26.63 -87.26
N VAL A 3 37.45 -25.53 -87.04
CA VAL A 3 37.59 -24.13 -87.48
C VAL A 3 36.44 -23.37 -86.76
N THR A 4 36.71 -22.25 -86.13
CA THR A 4 36.17 -20.88 -86.26
C THR A 4 34.68 -20.64 -86.49
N ARG A 5 34.04 -19.70 -85.85
CA ARG A 5 33.77 -18.26 -86.05
C ARG A 5 32.59 -17.79 -85.26
N ARG A 6 32.79 -16.79 -84.42
CA ARG A 6 32.31 -15.41 -84.49
C ARG A 6 30.89 -15.18 -85.01
N ALA A 7 30.07 -14.56 -84.20
CA ALA A 7 29.27 -13.38 -84.55
C ALA A 7 28.66 -12.74 -83.30
N ILE A 8 28.89 -11.59 -83.16
CA ILE A 8 28.59 -10.31 -82.52
C ILE A 8 27.12 -9.91 -82.69
N LEU A 9 26.65 -9.13 -81.73
CA LEU A 9 25.49 -8.21 -81.63
C LEU A 9 24.41 -8.78 -80.72
N GLY A 10 23.93 -8.03 -79.76
CA GLY A 10 23.64 -6.65 -79.64
C GLY A 10 23.15 -6.32 -78.20
N THR A 11 23.47 -5.22 -77.77
CA THR A 11 23.11 -4.49 -76.52
C THR A 11 21.61 -4.36 -76.29
N ALA A 12 21.10 -4.68 -75.11
CA ALA A 12 19.98 -3.96 -74.51
C ALA A 12 20.12 -4.02 -72.97
N ALA A 13 20.58 -2.92 -72.43
CA ALA A 13 20.56 -2.66 -70.99
C ALA A 13 19.11 -2.40 -70.56
N VAL A 14 18.51 -3.34 -69.80
CA VAL A 14 17.31 -3.05 -69.03
C VAL A 14 17.74 -2.90 -67.56
N GLY A 15 17.76 -1.67 -67.13
CA GLY A 15 17.96 -1.34 -65.71
C GLY A 15 16.77 -1.80 -64.87
N ALA A 16 16.89 -2.93 -64.18
CA ALA A 16 15.99 -3.33 -63.14
C ALA A 16 16.41 -2.60 -61.84
N ALA A 17 15.68 -1.53 -61.52
CA ALA A 17 15.73 -0.90 -60.23
C ALA A 17 15.19 -1.92 -59.17
N THR A 18 16.07 -2.66 -58.54
CA THR A 18 15.73 -3.43 -57.32
C THR A 18 15.50 -2.43 -56.22
N ARG A 19 14.23 -2.01 -56.05
CA ARG A 19 13.77 -1.46 -54.78
C ARG A 19 14.00 -2.56 -53.73
N GLY A 20 15.05 -2.39 -52.92
CA GLY A 20 15.26 -3.22 -51.74
C GLY A 20 14.06 -3.04 -50.82
N PHE A 21 13.17 -4.01 -50.80
CA PHE A 21 12.29 -4.20 -49.66
C PHE A 21 13.20 -4.54 -48.49
N GLY A 22 13.57 -3.50 -47.74
CA GLY A 22 14.10 -3.69 -46.42
C GLY A 22 13.02 -4.41 -45.62
N LEU A 23 13.16 -5.74 -45.50
CA LEU A 23 12.45 -6.47 -44.48
C LEU A 23 12.80 -5.77 -43.14
N ALA A 24 11.84 -5.01 -42.62
CA ALA A 24 11.93 -4.53 -41.26
C ALA A 24 12.24 -5.76 -40.41
N ARG A 25 13.46 -5.85 -39.88
CA ARG A 25 13.75 -6.84 -38.86
C ARG A 25 12.66 -6.67 -37.81
N PRO A 26 11.90 -7.72 -37.46
CA PRO A 26 11.04 -7.64 -36.31
C PRO A 26 11.97 -7.16 -35.17
N ALA A 27 11.62 -6.04 -34.55
CA ALA A 27 12.27 -5.63 -33.32
C ALA A 27 12.16 -6.87 -32.42
N ILE A 28 13.29 -7.48 -32.07
CA ILE A 28 13.33 -8.56 -31.09
C ILE A 28 12.79 -7.88 -29.85
N ALA A 29 11.53 -8.12 -29.53
CA ALA A 29 10.93 -7.66 -28.30
C ALA A 29 11.88 -8.15 -27.20
N ASP A 30 12.30 -7.24 -26.33
CA ASP A 30 13.15 -7.57 -25.19
C ASP A 30 12.47 -8.75 -24.46
N SER A 31 13.02 -9.95 -24.62
CA SER A 31 12.37 -11.20 -24.15
C SER A 31 12.47 -11.38 -22.66
N GLU A 32 13.33 -10.57 -22.02
CA GLU A 32 13.52 -10.61 -20.58
C GLU A 32 12.26 -10.11 -19.84
N PRO A 33 11.79 -10.83 -18.82
CA PRO A 33 10.62 -10.43 -18.06
C PRO A 33 10.87 -9.12 -17.30
N ILE A 34 9.80 -8.42 -16.96
CA ILE A 34 9.83 -7.29 -16.04
C ILE A 34 9.80 -7.86 -14.64
N ARG A 35 10.91 -7.78 -13.93
CA ARG A 35 11.04 -8.34 -12.58
C ARG A 35 10.61 -7.32 -11.54
N ILE A 36 9.60 -7.66 -10.73
CA ILE A 36 9.18 -6.93 -9.54
C ILE A 36 9.62 -7.74 -8.32
N GLY A 37 10.49 -7.19 -7.49
CA GLY A 37 10.86 -7.78 -6.21
C GLY A 37 9.84 -7.41 -5.14
N TRP A 38 9.13 -8.38 -4.58
CA TRP A 38 8.11 -8.15 -3.57
C TRP A 38 8.56 -8.63 -2.18
N LEU A 39 8.41 -7.75 -1.19
CA LEU A 39 8.81 -7.94 0.19
C LEU A 39 7.60 -8.00 1.15
N PRO A 40 6.73 -9.02 1.05
CA PRO A 40 5.62 -9.15 1.99
C PRO A 40 6.06 -9.76 3.32
N ALA A 41 5.34 -9.42 4.39
CA ALA A 41 5.32 -10.21 5.60
C ALA A 41 4.25 -11.32 5.46
N LEU A 42 4.58 -12.46 4.84
CA LEU A 42 3.62 -13.58 4.69
C LEU A 42 3.47 -14.39 5.98
N THR A 43 4.45 -14.30 6.86
CA THR A 43 4.45 -14.89 8.20
C THR A 43 4.82 -13.85 9.25
N GLY A 44 4.65 -14.20 10.53
CA GLY A 44 4.93 -13.29 11.64
C GLY A 44 3.74 -12.38 12.00
N PRO A 45 3.95 -11.41 12.92
CA PRO A 45 2.87 -10.59 13.49
C PRO A 45 2.08 -9.73 12.50
N SER A 46 2.67 -9.35 11.36
CA SER A 46 2.02 -8.54 10.30
C SER A 46 1.50 -9.38 9.12
N SER A 47 1.40 -10.70 9.28
CA SER A 47 1.08 -11.61 8.17
C SER A 47 -0.30 -11.37 7.55
N SER A 48 -1.30 -10.96 8.33
CA SER A 48 -2.62 -10.63 7.80
C SER A 48 -2.58 -9.55 6.73
N THR A 49 -1.80 -8.48 6.99
CA THR A 49 -1.58 -7.39 6.03
C THR A 49 -0.81 -7.87 4.81
N GLY A 50 0.31 -8.54 5.03
CA GLY A 50 1.18 -9.02 3.93
C GLY A 50 0.48 -10.00 3.01
N VAL A 51 -0.30 -10.93 3.55
CA VAL A 51 -1.09 -11.90 2.76
C VAL A 51 -2.19 -11.19 1.96
N ALA A 52 -2.89 -10.22 2.54
CA ALA A 52 -3.93 -9.48 1.84
C ALA A 52 -3.36 -8.66 0.67
N ILE A 53 -2.27 -7.92 0.89
CA ILE A 53 -1.57 -7.17 -0.16
C ILE A 53 -1.10 -8.13 -1.27
N ASN A 54 -0.55 -9.29 -0.89
CA ASN A 54 -0.08 -10.29 -1.85
C ASN A 54 -1.20 -10.83 -2.75
N ARG A 55 -2.42 -11.04 -2.21
CA ARG A 55 -3.59 -11.45 -3.01
C ARG A 55 -3.85 -10.48 -4.16
N GLY A 56 -3.86 -9.17 -3.89
CA GLY A 56 -4.05 -8.13 -4.91
C GLY A 56 -2.91 -8.09 -5.93
N THR A 57 -1.67 -8.12 -5.46
CA THR A 57 -0.48 -8.10 -6.32
C THR A 57 -0.46 -9.28 -7.29
N MET A 58 -0.74 -10.49 -6.81
CA MET A 58 -0.79 -11.69 -7.66
C MET A 58 -1.93 -11.64 -8.69
N LEU A 59 -3.11 -11.15 -8.31
CA LEU A 59 -4.23 -10.98 -9.23
C LEU A 59 -3.85 -10.04 -10.37
N ALA A 60 -3.30 -8.86 -10.05
CA ALA A 60 -2.90 -7.88 -11.05
C ALA A 60 -1.82 -8.42 -12.01
N VAL A 61 -0.81 -9.10 -11.48
CA VAL A 61 0.22 -9.76 -12.32
C VAL A 61 -0.40 -10.78 -13.25
N SER A 62 -1.31 -11.61 -12.74
CA SER A 62 -2.02 -12.61 -13.55
C SER A 62 -2.84 -11.95 -14.68
N GLU A 63 -3.59 -10.89 -14.37
CA GLU A 63 -4.39 -10.18 -15.37
C GLU A 63 -3.55 -9.49 -16.45
N ILE A 64 -2.44 -8.85 -16.07
CA ILE A 64 -1.51 -8.19 -17.00
C ILE A 64 -0.87 -9.23 -17.91
N ASN A 65 -0.40 -10.33 -17.34
CA ASN A 65 0.26 -11.40 -18.08
C ASN A 65 -0.70 -12.13 -19.05
N ALA A 66 -1.95 -12.36 -18.62
CA ALA A 66 -2.98 -12.94 -19.47
C ALA A 66 -3.32 -12.07 -20.70
N LYS A 67 -3.13 -10.74 -20.59
CA LYS A 67 -3.29 -9.78 -21.70
C LYS A 67 -2.04 -9.63 -22.57
N GLY A 68 -1.02 -10.49 -22.40
CA GLY A 68 0.23 -10.47 -23.18
C GLY A 68 1.37 -9.67 -22.53
N GLY A 69 1.22 -9.25 -21.28
CA GLY A 69 2.24 -8.51 -20.53
C GLY A 69 2.37 -7.04 -20.96
N VAL A 70 3.53 -6.46 -20.76
CA VAL A 70 3.85 -5.07 -21.08
C VAL A 70 4.80 -5.03 -22.27
N ASN A 71 4.34 -4.52 -23.42
CA ASN A 71 5.10 -4.53 -24.67
C ASN A 71 5.60 -5.95 -25.06
N GLY A 72 4.80 -7.00 -24.78
CA GLY A 72 5.13 -8.40 -25.02
C GLY A 72 6.00 -9.06 -23.94
N ARG A 73 6.43 -8.35 -22.91
CA ARG A 73 7.20 -8.86 -21.77
C ARG A 73 6.27 -9.25 -20.63
N GLN A 74 6.43 -10.44 -20.08
CA GLN A 74 5.69 -10.88 -18.90
C GLN A 74 6.23 -10.20 -17.64
N ILE A 75 5.36 -9.96 -16.64
CA ILE A 75 5.79 -9.57 -15.31
C ILE A 75 6.17 -10.83 -14.53
N GLU A 76 7.38 -10.85 -13.99
CA GLU A 76 7.87 -11.85 -13.05
C GLU A 76 7.87 -11.25 -11.63
N LEU A 77 7.04 -11.79 -10.74
CA LEU A 77 6.99 -11.39 -9.34
C LEU A 77 7.92 -12.29 -8.50
N ILE A 78 9.02 -11.72 -8.00
CA ILE A 78 9.99 -12.43 -7.16
C ILE A 78 9.70 -12.07 -5.70
N THR A 79 9.04 -12.97 -5.00
CA THR A 79 8.58 -12.75 -3.61
C THR A 79 9.60 -13.26 -2.60
N ARG A 80 9.85 -12.47 -1.55
CA ARG A 80 10.65 -12.86 -0.38
C ARG A 80 9.89 -12.51 0.88
N ASP A 81 9.50 -13.53 1.64
CA ASP A 81 8.83 -13.35 2.94
C ASP A 81 9.78 -12.70 3.94
N THR A 82 9.43 -11.52 4.43
CA THR A 82 10.20 -10.78 5.43
C THR A 82 9.98 -11.31 6.84
N GLN A 83 8.93 -12.10 7.06
CA GLN A 83 8.53 -12.66 8.34
C GLN A 83 8.26 -11.60 9.43
N SER A 84 7.91 -10.39 9.02
CA SER A 84 7.76 -9.21 9.89
C SER A 84 9.05 -8.82 10.65
N ASP A 85 10.22 -9.18 10.09
CA ASP A 85 11.54 -8.98 10.70
C ASP A 85 12.37 -7.99 9.86
N PRO A 86 12.76 -6.83 10.44
CA PRO A 86 13.56 -5.83 9.73
C PRO A 86 14.90 -6.34 9.19
N THR A 87 15.58 -7.26 9.91
CA THR A 87 16.85 -7.82 9.46
C THR A 87 16.66 -8.72 8.25
N LYS A 88 15.61 -9.55 8.25
CA LYS A 88 15.25 -10.38 7.11
C LYS A 88 14.83 -9.54 5.90
N ALA A 89 14.09 -8.45 6.12
CA ALA A 89 13.73 -7.50 5.07
C ALA A 89 14.97 -6.89 4.39
N VAL A 90 15.99 -6.48 5.16
CA VAL A 90 17.26 -5.96 4.62
C VAL A 90 17.98 -7.01 3.77
N ASN A 91 18.07 -8.26 4.27
CA ASN A 91 18.73 -9.33 3.54
C ASN A 91 17.98 -9.68 2.23
N ALA A 92 16.67 -9.76 2.29
CA ALA A 92 15.81 -10.01 1.13
C ALA A 92 15.91 -8.87 0.09
N ALA A 93 15.90 -7.62 0.54
CA ALA A 93 16.09 -6.46 -0.34
C ALA A 93 17.48 -6.50 -1.05
N ALA A 94 18.54 -6.87 -0.34
CA ALA A 94 19.86 -7.03 -0.92
C ALA A 94 19.93 -8.16 -1.96
N GLU A 95 19.26 -9.29 -1.72
CA GLU A 95 19.15 -10.38 -2.68
C GLU A 95 18.38 -9.91 -3.94
N LEU A 96 17.19 -9.33 -3.77
CA LEU A 96 16.35 -8.88 -4.89
C LEU A 96 17.07 -7.86 -5.78
N THR A 97 17.77 -6.92 -5.18
CA THR A 97 18.43 -5.85 -5.93
C THR A 97 19.74 -6.29 -6.59
N ARG A 98 20.56 -7.10 -5.90
CA ARG A 98 21.92 -7.44 -6.37
C ARG A 98 21.97 -8.74 -7.16
N GLN A 99 21.22 -9.77 -6.74
CA GLN A 99 21.26 -11.09 -7.37
C GLN A 99 20.15 -11.25 -8.42
N GLN A 100 18.91 -10.91 -8.05
CA GLN A 100 17.76 -11.05 -8.93
C GLN A 100 17.64 -9.88 -9.94
N LYS A 101 18.32 -8.75 -9.70
CA LYS A 101 18.36 -7.57 -10.57
C LYS A 101 16.95 -7.11 -10.95
N VAL A 102 16.09 -6.94 -9.94
CA VAL A 102 14.71 -6.49 -10.13
C VAL A 102 14.66 -5.06 -10.66
N HIS A 103 13.66 -4.75 -11.47
CA HIS A 103 13.46 -3.41 -12.01
C HIS A 103 12.83 -2.45 -10.99
N VAL A 104 11.99 -3.01 -10.08
CA VAL A 104 11.33 -2.28 -9.01
C VAL A 104 11.30 -3.17 -7.76
N VAL A 105 11.49 -2.58 -6.58
CA VAL A 105 11.15 -3.22 -5.31
C VAL A 105 9.78 -2.72 -4.88
N TRP A 106 8.87 -3.66 -4.62
CA TRP A 106 7.58 -3.44 -4.00
C TRP A 106 7.63 -3.75 -2.51
N GLY A 107 7.21 -2.81 -1.67
CA GLY A 107 7.24 -2.95 -0.22
C GLY A 107 8.58 -2.61 0.44
N PRO A 108 8.72 -3.04 1.71
CA PRO A 108 7.81 -3.85 2.51
C PRO A 108 6.59 -3.08 3.03
N GLY A 109 5.54 -3.80 3.43
CA GLY A 109 4.29 -3.19 3.89
C GLY A 109 4.31 -2.70 5.35
N ASN A 110 5.37 -2.94 6.10
CA ASN A 110 5.50 -2.56 7.50
C ASN A 110 6.55 -1.45 7.67
N SER A 111 6.22 -0.39 8.41
CA SER A 111 7.09 0.77 8.58
C SER A 111 8.45 0.46 9.21
N GLY A 112 8.53 -0.46 10.17
CA GLY A 112 9.79 -0.87 10.78
C GLY A 112 10.73 -1.57 9.80
N GLU A 113 10.18 -2.43 8.94
CA GLU A 113 10.92 -3.12 7.88
C GLU A 113 11.35 -2.13 6.78
N ALA A 114 10.46 -1.19 6.40
CA ALA A 114 10.73 -0.15 5.40
C ALA A 114 11.86 0.78 5.86
N LEU A 115 11.82 1.27 7.09
CA LEU A 115 12.90 2.08 7.68
C LEU A 115 14.26 1.37 7.61
N ALA A 116 14.27 0.05 7.82
CA ALA A 116 15.50 -0.73 7.81
C ALA A 116 16.03 -0.97 6.38
N CYS A 117 15.16 -1.31 5.41
CA CYS A 117 15.62 -1.77 4.09
C CYS A 117 15.69 -0.67 3.02
N THR A 118 14.92 0.43 3.11
CA THR A 118 14.94 1.52 2.12
C THR A 118 16.36 2.09 1.86
N PRO A 119 17.22 2.30 2.88
CA PRO A 119 18.60 2.74 2.63
C PRO A 119 19.42 1.77 1.78
N ALA A 120 19.16 0.46 1.88
CA ALA A 120 19.86 -0.56 1.10
C ALA A 120 19.37 -0.59 -0.36
N ILE A 121 18.06 -0.46 -0.57
CA ILE A 121 17.43 -0.38 -1.89
C ILE A 121 17.90 0.89 -2.62
N ALA A 122 17.92 2.04 -1.94
CA ALA A 122 18.39 3.30 -2.48
C ALA A 122 19.86 3.24 -2.93
N ARG A 123 20.75 2.63 -2.13
CA ARG A 123 22.15 2.40 -2.52
C ARG A 123 22.29 1.52 -3.76
N ALA A 124 21.37 0.60 -3.97
CA ALA A 124 21.34 -0.23 -5.17
C ALA A 124 20.75 0.51 -6.40
N ARG A 125 20.24 1.74 -6.23
CA ARG A 125 19.60 2.57 -7.27
C ARG A 125 18.44 1.86 -7.97
N VAL A 126 17.65 1.11 -7.23
CA VAL A 126 16.43 0.45 -7.72
C VAL A 126 15.22 1.27 -7.25
N PRO A 127 14.26 1.61 -8.13
CA PRO A 127 13.02 2.25 -7.73
C PRO A 127 12.26 1.41 -6.69
N GLN A 128 11.76 2.06 -5.66
CA GLN A 128 10.94 1.45 -4.63
C GLN A 128 9.54 2.05 -4.65
N LEU A 129 8.53 1.21 -4.57
CA LEU A 129 7.16 1.60 -4.29
C LEU A 129 6.77 0.96 -2.95
N ASP A 130 6.32 1.78 -2.00
CA ASP A 130 6.17 1.37 -0.61
C ASP A 130 4.79 1.75 -0.07
N PRO A 131 4.02 0.83 0.57
CA PRO A 131 2.73 1.15 1.16
C PRO A 131 2.81 1.53 2.64
N CYS A 132 4.00 1.66 3.23
CA CYS A 132 4.14 2.05 4.64
C CYS A 132 3.82 3.53 4.86
N TRP A 133 3.43 3.88 6.08
CA TRP A 133 2.95 5.23 6.40
C TRP A 133 4.01 6.16 7.00
N VAL A 134 5.20 5.63 7.34
CA VAL A 134 6.28 6.45 7.91
C VAL A 134 6.90 7.37 6.85
N ASP A 135 7.03 8.66 7.13
CA ASP A 135 7.47 9.65 6.15
C ASP A 135 8.96 9.58 5.83
N ALA A 136 9.78 9.09 6.76
CA ALA A 136 11.23 9.05 6.61
C ALA A 136 11.73 8.19 5.43
N VAL A 137 10.90 7.30 4.85
CA VAL A 137 11.29 6.44 3.72
C VAL A 137 11.10 7.10 2.35
N ILE A 138 10.38 8.21 2.26
CA ILE A 138 10.10 8.94 1.02
C ILE A 138 10.72 10.34 0.97
N ASP A 139 11.70 10.60 1.79
CA ASP A 139 12.51 11.82 1.70
C ASP A 139 13.18 11.89 0.33
N VAL A 140 12.72 12.81 -0.52
CA VAL A 140 13.13 12.92 -1.93
C VAL A 140 14.61 13.23 -2.07
N GLU A 141 15.17 14.04 -1.17
CA GLU A 141 16.61 14.39 -1.21
C GLU A 141 17.47 13.17 -0.86
N LYS A 142 17.00 12.37 0.09
CA LYS A 142 17.73 11.20 0.60
C LYS A 142 17.47 9.94 -0.22
N TYR A 143 16.24 9.76 -0.71
CA TYR A 143 15.78 8.57 -1.42
C TYR A 143 15.02 8.93 -2.71
N PRO A 144 15.70 9.51 -3.72
CA PRO A 144 15.03 10.06 -4.92
C PRO A 144 14.34 9.03 -5.80
N LEU A 145 14.50 7.72 -5.53
CA LEU A 145 13.85 6.63 -6.23
C LEU A 145 12.81 5.90 -5.36
N ALA A 146 12.52 6.40 -4.14
CA ALA A 146 11.49 5.83 -3.27
C ALA A 146 10.19 6.61 -3.41
N PHE A 147 9.10 5.90 -3.69
CA PHE A 147 7.75 6.43 -3.86
C PHE A 147 6.77 5.69 -2.93
N ARG A 148 5.70 6.36 -2.53
CA ARG A 148 4.66 5.79 -1.68
C ARG A 148 3.31 5.82 -2.38
N ASN A 149 2.63 4.70 -2.39
CA ASN A 149 1.27 4.55 -2.93
C ASN A 149 0.19 4.38 -1.86
N ALA A 150 0.47 4.81 -0.65
CA ALA A 150 -0.43 4.78 0.50
C ALA A 150 -0.37 6.13 1.23
N PRO A 151 -1.27 6.43 2.17
CA PRO A 151 -1.19 7.67 2.92
C PRO A 151 0.05 7.74 3.81
N SER A 152 0.40 8.94 4.20
CA SER A 152 1.38 9.22 5.24
C SER A 152 0.78 9.14 6.64
N ASN A 153 1.62 9.02 7.66
CA ASN A 153 1.18 9.25 9.04
C ASN A 153 0.55 10.64 9.22
N GLN A 154 1.02 11.67 8.52
CA GLN A 154 0.45 13.02 8.60
C GLN A 154 -1.03 13.04 8.14
N GLU A 155 -1.34 12.41 7.00
CA GLU A 155 -2.69 12.36 6.44
C GLU A 155 -3.61 11.52 7.33
N VAL A 156 -3.14 10.36 7.75
CA VAL A 156 -3.89 9.45 8.64
C VAL A 156 -4.17 10.11 10.00
N GLY A 157 -3.14 10.70 10.61
CA GLY A 157 -3.29 11.43 11.87
C GLY A 157 -4.18 12.66 11.71
N GLY A 158 -4.09 13.35 10.58
CA GLY A 158 -4.94 14.49 10.25
C GLY A 158 -6.42 14.12 10.29
N ALA A 159 -6.80 13.05 9.61
CA ALA A 159 -8.19 12.57 9.55
C ALA A 159 -8.70 12.07 10.92
N ALA A 160 -7.90 11.27 11.64
CA ALA A 160 -8.29 10.75 12.95
C ALA A 160 -8.41 11.86 14.01
N ASN A 161 -7.46 12.80 14.03
CA ASN A 161 -7.45 13.93 14.96
C ASN A 161 -8.62 14.89 14.65
N HIS A 162 -8.89 15.14 13.36
CA HIS A 162 -10.06 15.90 12.95
C HIS A 162 -11.35 15.25 13.46
N TYR A 163 -11.49 13.94 13.27
CA TYR A 163 -12.68 13.24 13.71
C TYR A 163 -12.90 13.34 15.23
N VAL A 164 -11.87 13.07 16.02
CA VAL A 164 -11.98 13.10 17.50
C VAL A 164 -12.22 14.53 18.00
N VAL A 165 -11.45 15.50 17.52
CA VAL A 165 -11.47 16.86 18.07
C VAL A 165 -12.58 17.71 17.48
N ASP A 166 -12.77 17.66 16.14
CA ASP A 166 -13.65 18.59 15.43
C ASP A 166 -15.04 18.01 15.18
N VAL A 167 -15.17 16.67 14.96
CA VAL A 167 -16.46 16.02 14.73
C VAL A 167 -17.09 15.56 16.06
N LEU A 168 -16.35 14.75 16.84
CA LEU A 168 -16.85 14.25 18.13
C LEU A 168 -16.76 15.30 19.25
N LYS A 169 -16.07 16.42 19.04
CA LYS A 169 -15.87 17.52 20.01
C LYS A 169 -15.20 17.08 21.34
N LEU A 170 -14.32 16.08 21.28
CA LEU A 170 -13.62 15.54 22.42
C LEU A 170 -12.21 16.13 22.48
N LYS A 171 -11.82 16.66 23.66
CA LYS A 171 -10.56 17.38 23.80
C LYS A 171 -9.55 16.67 24.71
N ARG A 172 -9.98 15.78 25.59
CA ARG A 172 -9.08 15.02 26.48
C ARG A 172 -8.86 13.63 25.88
N VAL A 173 -7.67 13.39 25.33
CA VAL A 173 -7.41 12.23 24.49
C VAL A 173 -6.28 11.38 25.10
N ALA A 174 -6.49 10.06 25.14
CA ALA A 174 -5.44 9.10 25.43
C ALA A 174 -4.88 8.55 24.11
N VAL A 175 -3.57 8.58 23.94
CA VAL A 175 -2.87 8.02 22.78
C VAL A 175 -1.99 6.87 23.25
N ILE A 176 -2.12 5.72 22.60
CA ILE A 176 -1.29 4.54 22.88
C ILE A 176 -0.83 3.91 21.57
N GLY A 177 0.47 3.63 21.45
CA GLY A 177 1.07 2.87 20.36
C GLY A 177 1.64 1.54 20.84
N ASP A 178 1.92 0.63 19.90
CA ASP A 178 2.84 -0.45 20.20
C ASP A 178 4.30 -0.03 19.97
N THR A 179 5.26 -0.82 20.44
CA THR A 179 6.69 -0.54 20.32
C THR A 179 7.27 -0.89 18.94
N THR A 180 6.44 -1.17 17.93
CA THR A 180 6.89 -1.33 16.54
C THR A 180 7.24 0.02 15.91
N GLY A 181 8.02 0.01 14.83
CA GLY A 181 8.33 1.24 14.09
C GLY A 181 7.08 1.98 13.59
N TYR A 182 5.96 1.26 13.37
CA TYR A 182 4.68 1.90 13.07
C TYR A 182 4.07 2.57 14.31
N GLY A 183 3.96 1.86 15.43
CA GLY A 183 3.34 2.38 16.66
C GLY A 183 4.06 3.62 17.18
N THR A 184 5.39 3.55 17.31
CA THR A 184 6.22 4.67 17.80
C THR A 184 6.13 5.89 16.88
N SER A 185 6.31 5.71 15.56
CA SER A 185 6.22 6.82 14.60
C SER A 185 4.82 7.46 14.56
N SER A 186 3.78 6.66 14.79
CA SER A 186 2.40 7.17 14.89
C SER A 186 2.21 8.05 16.13
N VAL A 187 2.64 7.59 17.30
CA VAL A 187 2.56 8.37 18.54
C VAL A 187 3.34 9.69 18.41
N ASP A 188 4.57 9.61 17.88
CA ASP A 188 5.44 10.78 17.67
C ASP A 188 4.83 11.81 16.73
N THR A 189 4.10 11.35 15.71
CA THR A 189 3.44 12.22 14.73
C THR A 189 2.13 12.79 15.26
N TYR A 190 1.28 11.95 15.85
CA TYR A 190 -0.11 12.34 16.12
C TYR A 190 -0.29 13.14 17.39
N VAL A 191 0.55 12.92 18.40
CA VAL A 191 0.49 13.68 19.65
C VAL A 191 0.76 15.17 19.44
N PRO A 192 1.81 15.60 18.73
CA PRO A 192 1.99 17.01 18.38
C PRO A 192 0.83 17.58 17.56
N MET A 193 0.28 16.82 16.60
CA MET A 193 -0.85 17.25 15.80
C MET A 193 -2.13 17.44 16.63
N LEU A 194 -2.42 16.55 17.58
CA LEU A 194 -3.54 16.70 18.55
C LEU A 194 -3.39 17.97 19.37
N LYS A 195 -2.19 18.21 19.93
CA LYS A 195 -1.89 19.42 20.72
C LYS A 195 -2.04 20.69 19.89
N ALA A 196 -1.60 20.67 18.63
CA ALA A 196 -1.77 21.79 17.70
C ALA A 196 -3.26 22.09 17.39
N LYS A 197 -4.14 21.06 17.44
CA LYS A 197 -5.60 21.23 17.34
C LYS A 197 -6.27 21.66 18.66
N GLY A 198 -5.51 21.90 19.72
CA GLY A 198 -6.02 22.29 21.04
C GLY A 198 -6.59 21.14 21.85
N ALA A 199 -6.21 19.90 21.56
CA ALA A 199 -6.52 18.76 22.41
C ALA A 199 -5.51 18.63 23.54
N ASP A 200 -6.00 18.17 24.71
CA ASP A 200 -5.21 17.80 25.87
C ASP A 200 -4.91 16.30 25.79
N VAL A 201 -3.66 15.94 25.53
CA VAL A 201 -3.21 14.54 25.53
C VAL A 201 -2.92 14.14 26.96
N VAL A 202 -3.96 13.57 27.62
CA VAL A 202 -3.93 13.23 29.06
C VAL A 202 -3.20 11.93 29.36
N TYR A 203 -2.97 11.10 28.35
CA TYR A 203 -2.16 9.89 28.41
C TYR A 203 -1.43 9.70 27.09
N GLN A 204 -0.14 9.38 27.18
CA GLN A 204 0.68 8.94 26.06
C GLN A 204 1.49 7.73 26.52
N GLY A 205 1.46 6.65 25.74
CA GLY A 205 2.19 5.43 26.06
C GLY A 205 2.56 4.61 24.84
N GLU A 206 3.65 3.87 24.99
CA GLU A 206 4.07 2.85 24.04
C GLU A 206 4.28 1.54 24.80
N VAL A 207 3.70 0.47 24.30
CA VAL A 207 3.63 -0.82 24.99
C VAL A 207 3.94 -1.95 24.01
N ASP A 208 4.67 -2.96 24.48
CA ASP A 208 4.93 -4.14 23.67
C ASP A 208 3.61 -4.78 23.20
N ALA A 209 3.49 -4.98 21.89
CA ALA A 209 2.29 -5.54 21.28
C ALA A 209 1.96 -6.96 21.80
N SER A 210 2.92 -7.68 22.34
CA SER A 210 2.76 -9.02 22.93
C SER A 210 2.33 -8.99 24.40
N GLN A 211 2.33 -7.83 25.07
CA GLN A 211 1.91 -7.72 26.48
C GLN A 211 0.51 -8.31 26.66
N PRO A 212 0.34 -9.33 27.51
CA PRO A 212 -0.90 -10.12 27.53
C PRO A 212 -2.08 -9.37 28.14
N ASP A 213 -1.84 -8.36 28.96
CA ASP A 213 -2.85 -7.57 29.67
C ASP A 213 -2.54 -6.06 29.57
N LEU A 214 -3.52 -5.28 29.17
CA LEU A 214 -3.46 -3.82 29.05
C LEU A 214 -4.35 -3.10 30.06
N LYS A 215 -4.78 -3.80 31.12
CA LYS A 215 -5.70 -3.25 32.11
C LYS A 215 -5.11 -2.06 32.85
N ALA A 216 -3.82 -2.11 33.20
CA ALA A 216 -3.14 -1.02 33.88
C ALA A 216 -3.07 0.25 33.02
N GLU A 217 -2.82 0.09 31.72
CA GLU A 217 -2.78 1.20 30.77
C GLU A 217 -4.15 1.84 30.60
N VAL A 218 -5.19 1.02 30.36
CA VAL A 218 -6.57 1.51 30.19
C VAL A 218 -7.09 2.17 31.48
N LEU A 219 -6.73 1.65 32.67
CA LEU A 219 -7.02 2.29 33.96
C LEU A 219 -6.37 3.67 34.05
N ARG A 220 -5.08 3.81 33.72
CA ARG A 220 -4.38 5.10 33.72
C ARG A 220 -5.03 6.10 32.78
N MET A 221 -5.48 5.67 31.59
CA MET A 221 -6.21 6.53 30.64
C MET A 221 -7.52 7.03 31.24
N ARG A 222 -8.29 6.14 31.88
CA ARG A 222 -9.55 6.47 32.50
C ARG A 222 -9.36 7.43 33.67
N ASP A 223 -8.41 7.13 34.55
CA ASP A 223 -8.13 7.93 35.76
C ASP A 223 -7.54 9.30 35.40
N ALA A 224 -6.84 9.42 34.28
CA ALA A 224 -6.44 10.69 33.68
C ALA A 224 -7.62 11.46 33.05
N GLY A 225 -8.83 10.92 33.03
CA GLY A 225 -10.02 11.56 32.49
C GLY A 225 -10.07 11.66 30.97
N ALA A 226 -9.53 10.68 30.26
CA ALA A 226 -9.62 10.65 28.82
C ALA A 226 -11.08 10.49 28.34
N GLN A 227 -11.43 11.24 27.31
CA GLN A 227 -12.75 11.21 26.65
C GLN A 227 -12.74 10.36 25.38
N ALA A 228 -11.57 10.02 24.87
CA ALA A 228 -11.36 9.12 23.74
C ALA A 228 -10.04 8.37 23.89
N ILE A 229 -9.96 7.15 23.32
CA ILE A 229 -8.73 6.39 23.19
C ILE A 229 -8.35 6.34 21.71
N MET A 230 -7.08 6.65 21.40
CA MET A 230 -6.53 6.55 20.04
C MET A 230 -5.38 5.53 20.03
N PRO A 231 -5.70 4.24 19.70
CA PRO A 231 -4.70 3.19 19.66
C PRO A 231 -4.08 3.06 18.26
N TRP A 232 -2.75 2.89 18.22
CA TRP A 232 -1.95 2.80 17.00
C TRP A 232 -1.10 1.53 17.00
N SER A 233 -1.62 0.52 16.34
CA SER A 233 -1.00 -0.79 16.17
C SER A 233 -1.61 -1.52 14.99
N VAL A 234 -0.81 -2.29 14.26
CA VAL A 234 -1.32 -3.24 13.25
C VAL A 234 -1.64 -4.62 13.86
N ASN A 235 -1.39 -4.81 15.15
CA ASN A 235 -1.63 -6.06 15.86
C ASN A 235 -3.08 -6.13 16.36
N ALA A 236 -3.88 -7.02 15.79
CA ALA A 236 -5.28 -7.20 16.15
C ALA A 236 -5.47 -7.60 17.62
N GLY A 237 -4.55 -8.40 18.18
CA GLY A 237 -4.58 -8.80 19.58
C GLY A 237 -4.34 -7.63 20.54
N PHE A 238 -3.45 -6.71 20.21
CA PHE A 238 -3.23 -5.49 20.98
C PHE A 238 -4.50 -4.62 20.99
N LEU A 239 -5.09 -4.40 19.83
CA LEU A 239 -6.29 -3.57 19.67
C LEU A 239 -7.51 -4.18 20.36
N SER A 240 -7.71 -5.49 20.21
CA SER A 240 -8.85 -6.18 20.87
C SER A 240 -8.73 -6.14 22.39
N ARG A 241 -7.52 -6.25 22.96
CA ARG A 241 -7.31 -6.12 24.41
C ARG A 241 -7.73 -4.73 24.93
N ILE A 242 -7.42 -3.67 24.19
CA ILE A 242 -7.88 -2.31 24.56
C ILE A 242 -9.40 -2.22 24.51
N ILE A 243 -10.04 -2.71 23.43
CA ILE A 243 -11.50 -2.69 23.27
C ILE A 243 -12.17 -3.50 24.37
N ASN A 244 -11.72 -4.73 24.62
CA ASN A 244 -12.28 -5.61 25.65
C ASN A 244 -12.14 -4.98 27.04
N THR A 245 -10.96 -4.51 27.38
CA THR A 245 -10.69 -3.90 28.68
C THR A 245 -11.54 -2.65 28.92
N ARG A 246 -11.62 -1.73 27.93
CA ARG A 246 -12.49 -0.55 27.99
C ARG A 246 -13.94 -0.94 28.31
N SER A 247 -14.44 -1.95 27.61
CA SER A 247 -15.83 -2.40 27.71
C SER A 247 -16.14 -3.19 28.97
N GLN A 248 -15.23 -4.06 29.41
CA GLN A 248 -15.31 -4.78 30.70
C GLN A 248 -15.36 -3.86 31.92
N MET A 249 -14.69 -2.69 31.81
CA MET A 249 -14.73 -1.66 32.85
C MET A 249 -16.01 -0.81 32.83
N GLY A 250 -16.93 -1.03 31.90
CA GLY A 250 -18.09 -0.17 31.68
C GLY A 250 -17.71 1.27 31.31
N TRP A 251 -16.52 1.48 30.76
CA TRP A 251 -16.04 2.81 30.37
C TRP A 251 -16.43 3.12 28.92
N ASP A 252 -17.52 3.90 28.76
CA ASP A 252 -18.19 4.11 27.48
C ASP A 252 -17.60 5.32 26.72
N VAL A 253 -16.28 5.30 26.45
CA VAL A 253 -15.63 6.29 25.57
C VAL A 253 -15.39 5.74 24.18
N PRO A 254 -15.42 6.59 23.13
CA PRO A 254 -15.08 6.16 21.80
C PRO A 254 -13.59 5.76 21.69
N ILE A 255 -13.35 4.78 20.82
CA ILE A 255 -12.02 4.41 20.35
C ILE A 255 -11.93 4.84 18.89
N ALA A 256 -10.88 5.59 18.52
CA ALA A 256 -10.68 6.07 17.15
C ALA A 256 -9.21 5.89 16.75
N GLY A 257 -8.93 5.18 15.68
CA GLY A 257 -7.54 4.91 15.30
C GLY A 257 -7.38 4.10 14.01
N GLN A 258 -6.42 3.24 14.04
CA GLN A 258 -5.88 2.49 12.92
C GLN A 258 -6.90 1.53 12.27
N THR A 259 -6.72 1.22 10.99
CA THR A 259 -7.64 0.41 10.17
C THR A 259 -7.89 -1.00 10.70
N THR A 260 -6.91 -1.61 11.39
CA THR A 260 -7.05 -2.96 11.96
C THR A 260 -8.11 -3.04 13.06
N LEU A 261 -8.54 -1.91 13.64
CA LEU A 261 -9.69 -1.87 14.59
C LEU A 261 -10.96 -2.51 13.98
N GLY A 262 -11.16 -2.41 12.68
CA GLY A 262 -12.30 -3.00 11.97
C GLY A 262 -12.02 -4.36 11.34
N SER A 263 -10.84 -4.93 11.50
CA SER A 263 -10.50 -6.21 10.86
C SER A 263 -11.29 -7.38 11.43
N GLY A 264 -11.51 -8.40 10.58
CA GLY A 264 -12.11 -9.66 11.02
C GLY A 264 -11.33 -10.35 12.14
N GLN A 265 -10.01 -10.18 12.17
CA GLN A 265 -9.16 -10.71 13.25
C GLN A 265 -9.42 -9.98 14.59
N THR A 266 -9.52 -8.64 14.57
CA THR A 266 -9.90 -7.90 15.78
C THR A 266 -11.27 -8.33 16.27
N LYS A 267 -12.25 -8.44 15.35
CA LYS A 267 -13.60 -8.94 15.67
C LYS A 267 -13.58 -10.31 16.36
N ALA A 268 -12.81 -11.24 15.81
CA ALA A 268 -12.74 -12.61 16.35
C ALA A 268 -12.14 -12.70 17.76
N LEU A 269 -11.42 -11.66 18.19
CA LEU A 269 -10.78 -11.56 19.50
C LEU A 269 -11.58 -10.70 20.51
N LEU A 270 -12.75 -10.18 20.12
CA LEU A 270 -13.63 -9.48 21.04
C LEU A 270 -14.41 -10.49 21.89
N ASP A 271 -14.49 -10.22 23.20
CA ASP A 271 -15.23 -11.07 24.13
C ASP A 271 -16.74 -11.06 23.83
N LYS A 272 -17.23 -9.91 23.32
CA LYS A 272 -18.64 -9.73 22.93
C LYS A 272 -18.76 -8.83 21.72
N PRO A 273 -19.67 -9.10 20.79
CA PRO A 273 -19.88 -8.26 19.59
C PRO A 273 -20.20 -6.79 19.90
N GLU A 274 -20.96 -6.52 20.97
CA GLU A 274 -21.32 -5.17 21.37
C GLU A 274 -20.14 -4.34 21.87
N TYR A 275 -19.00 -4.93 22.20
CA TYR A 275 -17.80 -4.21 22.56
C TYR A 275 -17.21 -3.39 21.39
N TRP A 276 -17.65 -3.70 20.17
CA TRP A 276 -17.27 -2.97 18.97
C TRP A 276 -18.06 -1.67 18.74
N GLU A 277 -19.02 -1.36 19.59
CA GLU A 277 -19.74 -0.10 19.54
C GLU A 277 -18.84 1.09 19.90
N LYS A 278 -19.06 2.24 19.25
CA LYS A 278 -18.23 3.44 19.37
C LYS A 278 -16.74 3.22 19.06
N VAL A 279 -16.43 2.21 18.24
CA VAL A 279 -15.10 2.02 17.68
C VAL A 279 -15.09 2.53 16.25
N TYR A 280 -14.22 3.49 16.00
CA TYR A 280 -14.03 4.12 14.70
C TYR A 280 -12.61 3.87 14.20
N GLN A 281 -12.50 3.66 12.90
CA GLN A 281 -11.23 3.38 12.28
C GLN A 281 -10.98 4.28 11.08
N ILE A 282 -9.71 4.53 10.80
CA ILE A 282 -9.29 5.03 9.50
C ILE A 282 -9.74 4.05 8.43
N ASN A 283 -10.23 4.57 7.32
CA ASN A 283 -10.42 3.84 6.09
C ASN A 283 -10.20 4.80 4.91
N PHE A 284 -10.46 4.34 3.72
CA PHE A 284 -10.24 5.11 2.50
C PHE A 284 -11.55 5.24 1.75
N ARG A 285 -11.75 6.41 1.15
CA ARG A 285 -13.01 6.75 0.45
C ARG A 285 -13.39 5.68 -0.57
N SER A 286 -12.41 5.20 -1.34
CA SER A 286 -12.60 4.11 -2.32
C SER A 286 -13.13 2.81 -1.70
N CYS A 287 -12.76 2.51 -0.45
CA CYS A 287 -13.13 1.28 0.25
C CYS A 287 -14.24 1.50 1.30
N SER A 288 -14.98 2.60 1.18
CA SER A 288 -16.05 2.96 2.12
C SER A 288 -17.39 3.08 1.40
N TYR A 289 -18.46 2.63 2.06
CA TYR A 289 -19.82 2.77 1.54
C TYR A 289 -20.60 3.85 2.30
N ASN A 290 -21.52 4.47 1.60
CA ASN A 290 -22.38 5.52 2.13
C ASN A 290 -23.59 4.93 2.89
N ASP A 291 -24.50 5.81 3.33
CA ASP A 291 -25.73 5.42 4.03
C ASP A 291 -26.67 4.53 3.20
N ALA A 292 -26.68 4.67 1.88
CA ALA A 292 -27.42 3.80 0.96
C ALA A 292 -26.73 2.44 0.74
N GLY A 293 -25.54 2.21 1.31
CA GLY A 293 -24.77 0.99 1.16
C GLY A 293 -24.03 0.88 -0.19
N ALA A 294 -23.92 1.98 -0.93
CA ALA A 294 -23.25 2.00 -2.23
C ALA A 294 -21.73 2.24 -2.05
N LEU A 295 -20.93 1.43 -2.77
CA LEU A 295 -19.50 1.63 -2.98
C LEU A 295 -19.27 2.47 -4.25
N PRO A 296 -18.11 3.13 -4.39
CA PRO A 296 -17.69 3.68 -5.66
C PRO A 296 -17.69 2.61 -6.78
N GLU A 297 -18.07 2.99 -8.00
CA GLU A 297 -18.19 2.07 -9.14
C GLU A 297 -16.90 1.25 -9.36
N ARG A 298 -15.75 1.91 -9.41
CA ARG A 298 -14.43 1.28 -9.57
C ARG A 298 -14.15 0.19 -8.52
N THR A 299 -14.59 0.41 -7.30
CA THR A 299 -14.45 -0.56 -6.22
C THR A 299 -15.43 -1.71 -6.35
N SER A 300 -16.65 -1.43 -6.79
CA SER A 300 -17.65 -2.47 -7.08
C SER A 300 -17.16 -3.41 -8.17
N ASP A 301 -16.58 -2.87 -9.26
CA ASP A 301 -15.97 -3.64 -10.33
C ASP A 301 -14.78 -4.49 -9.84
N PHE A 302 -13.96 -3.91 -8.96
CA PHE A 302 -12.83 -4.63 -8.36
C PHE A 302 -13.31 -5.81 -7.50
N VAL A 303 -14.32 -5.61 -6.66
CA VAL A 303 -14.94 -6.69 -5.88
C VAL A 303 -15.48 -7.78 -6.79
N GLY A 304 -16.08 -7.41 -7.92
CA GLY A 304 -16.51 -8.37 -8.95
C GLY A 304 -15.36 -9.24 -9.48
N ARG A 305 -14.19 -8.63 -9.74
CA ARG A 305 -12.97 -9.36 -10.17
C ARG A 305 -12.40 -10.26 -9.10
N LEU A 306 -12.38 -9.82 -7.84
CA LEU A 306 -11.97 -10.65 -6.71
C LEU A 306 -12.85 -11.89 -6.56
N ASN A 307 -14.17 -11.72 -6.69
CA ASN A 307 -15.13 -12.82 -6.63
C ASN A 307 -14.95 -13.81 -7.79
N ALA A 308 -14.74 -13.30 -9.01
CA ALA A 308 -14.47 -14.13 -10.18
C ALA A 308 -13.17 -14.94 -10.03
N ALA A 309 -12.15 -14.36 -9.40
CA ALA A 309 -10.88 -15.01 -9.07
C ALA A 309 -10.95 -15.88 -7.81
N LYS A 310 -12.10 -15.95 -7.13
CA LYS A 310 -12.33 -16.68 -5.86
C LYS A 310 -11.37 -16.24 -4.74
N ILE A 311 -11.05 -14.96 -4.70
CA ILE A 311 -10.23 -14.35 -3.64
C ILE A 311 -11.15 -13.99 -2.49
N ASP A 312 -10.90 -14.61 -1.33
CA ASP A 312 -11.67 -14.36 -0.12
C ASP A 312 -11.38 -12.97 0.45
N GLN A 313 -12.44 -12.25 0.85
CA GLN A 313 -12.42 -10.91 1.41
C GLN A 313 -13.07 -10.87 2.80
N SER A 314 -13.52 -12.02 3.31
CA SER A 314 -14.33 -12.09 4.53
C SER A 314 -13.54 -11.80 5.81
N ASP A 315 -12.22 -11.96 5.77
CA ASP A 315 -11.32 -11.86 6.93
C ASP A 315 -10.36 -10.66 6.87
N THR A 316 -10.41 -9.86 5.79
CA THR A 316 -9.41 -8.83 5.52
C THR A 316 -10.00 -7.47 5.16
N LEU A 317 -9.16 -6.44 5.15
CA LEU A 317 -9.52 -5.10 4.71
C LEU A 317 -9.33 -5.00 3.20
N LEU A 318 -10.35 -4.55 2.48
CA LEU A 318 -10.32 -4.47 1.01
C LEU A 318 -9.17 -3.58 0.50
N TRP A 319 -8.85 -2.50 1.21
CA TRP A 319 -7.80 -1.58 0.79
C TRP A 319 -6.41 -2.24 0.77
N TRP A 320 -6.12 -3.23 1.63
CA TRP A 320 -4.86 -3.99 1.56
C TRP A 320 -4.74 -4.78 0.26
N ILE A 321 -5.87 -5.35 -0.20
CA ILE A 321 -5.89 -6.03 -1.50
C ILE A 321 -5.75 -5.00 -2.64
N ALA A 322 -6.46 -3.87 -2.54
CA ALA A 322 -6.46 -2.82 -3.56
C ALA A 322 -5.08 -2.15 -3.74
N VAL A 323 -4.39 -1.80 -2.64
CA VAL A 323 -3.05 -1.19 -2.73
C VAL A 323 -2.04 -2.13 -3.41
N GLY A 324 -2.14 -3.44 -3.13
CA GLY A 324 -1.32 -4.46 -3.79
C GLY A 324 -1.68 -4.65 -5.26
N TYR A 325 -2.97 -4.55 -5.58
CA TYR A 325 -3.47 -4.68 -6.95
C TYR A 325 -3.01 -3.53 -7.86
N ASP A 326 -2.93 -2.31 -7.36
CA ASP A 326 -2.55 -1.15 -8.17
C ASP A 326 -1.06 -1.16 -8.57
N VAL A 327 -0.18 -1.76 -7.76
CA VAL A 327 1.27 -1.68 -7.99
C VAL A 327 1.75 -2.30 -9.30
N PRO A 328 1.37 -3.53 -9.68
CA PRO A 328 1.78 -4.07 -10.98
C PRO A 328 1.31 -3.21 -12.17
N TYR A 329 0.14 -2.56 -12.07
CA TYR A 329 -0.35 -1.63 -13.09
C TYR A 329 0.47 -0.32 -13.13
N LEU A 330 0.86 0.23 -11.98
CA LEU A 330 1.75 1.39 -11.89
C LEU A 330 3.13 1.09 -12.49
N VAL A 331 3.69 -0.09 -12.22
CA VAL A 331 4.95 -0.55 -12.81
C VAL A 331 4.80 -0.78 -14.31
N ALA A 332 3.71 -1.45 -14.73
CA ALA A 332 3.43 -1.70 -16.14
C ALA A 332 3.31 -0.40 -16.95
N ALA A 333 2.60 0.60 -16.40
CA ALA A 333 2.47 1.90 -17.02
C ALA A 333 3.82 2.64 -17.13
N ALA A 334 4.64 2.57 -16.08
CA ALA A 334 5.97 3.18 -16.08
C ALA A 334 6.90 2.53 -17.12
N VAL A 335 6.95 1.20 -17.16
CA VAL A 335 7.78 0.48 -18.13
C VAL A 335 7.28 0.70 -19.56
N LYS A 336 5.96 0.73 -19.76
CA LYS A 336 5.36 0.94 -21.09
C LYS A 336 5.72 2.31 -21.67
N ASN A 337 5.74 3.36 -20.86
CA ASN A 337 5.86 4.75 -21.30
C ASN A 337 7.24 5.37 -21.00
N GLY A 338 7.92 4.92 -19.94
CA GLY A 338 9.23 5.43 -19.50
C GLY A 338 10.40 4.48 -19.77
N GLY A 339 10.12 3.23 -20.17
CA GLY A 339 11.14 2.18 -20.29
C GLY A 339 11.43 1.48 -18.96
N SER A 340 12.28 0.44 -19.02
CA SER A 340 12.57 -0.42 -17.86
C SER A 340 13.81 -0.01 -17.05
N SER A 341 14.45 1.12 -17.37
CA SER A 341 15.53 1.67 -16.54
C SER A 341 14.99 2.31 -15.26
N ALA A 342 15.82 2.38 -14.22
CA ALA A 342 15.44 2.99 -12.96
C ALA A 342 15.00 4.45 -13.12
N GLU A 343 15.77 5.23 -13.92
CA GLU A 343 15.47 6.61 -14.22
C GLU A 343 14.19 6.76 -15.05
N GLY A 344 13.98 5.88 -16.03
CA GLY A 344 12.77 5.90 -16.87
C GLY A 344 11.50 5.66 -16.06
N ILE A 345 11.53 4.68 -15.15
CA ILE A 345 10.42 4.38 -14.23
C ILE A 345 10.14 5.56 -13.29
N ALA A 346 11.18 6.08 -12.64
CA ALA A 346 11.04 7.18 -11.70
C ALA A 346 10.57 8.49 -12.38
N ASN A 347 11.09 8.80 -13.58
CA ASN A 347 10.67 9.98 -14.33
C ASN A 347 9.21 9.88 -14.77
N TYR A 348 8.76 8.69 -15.17
CA TYR A 348 7.35 8.48 -15.46
C TYR A 348 6.47 8.71 -14.24
N TRP A 349 6.83 8.13 -13.09
CA TRP A 349 6.07 8.33 -11.86
C TRP A 349 6.06 9.79 -11.43
N ASN A 350 7.18 10.51 -11.52
CA ASN A 350 7.28 11.94 -11.21
C ASN A 350 6.39 12.84 -12.08
N GLY A 351 5.88 12.33 -13.18
CA GLY A 351 4.96 13.04 -14.07
C GLY A 351 3.50 12.62 -13.95
N LEU A 352 3.19 11.65 -13.08
CA LEU A 352 1.80 11.15 -12.93
C LEU A 352 0.90 12.18 -12.25
N LYS A 353 -0.26 12.40 -12.87
CA LYS A 353 -1.33 13.25 -12.33
C LYS A 353 -2.65 12.49 -12.36
N ALA A 354 -3.23 12.26 -11.19
CA ALA A 354 -4.49 11.56 -11.00
C ALA A 354 -4.57 10.24 -11.78
N TYR A 355 -3.50 9.44 -11.73
CA TYR A 355 -3.48 8.11 -12.37
C TYR A 355 -4.48 7.20 -11.65
N PRO A 356 -5.48 6.66 -12.37
CA PRO A 356 -6.57 5.95 -11.73
C PRO A 356 -6.14 4.56 -11.23
N GLY A 357 -6.11 4.39 -9.92
CA GLY A 357 -6.00 3.09 -9.24
C GLY A 357 -7.32 2.65 -8.63
N VAL A 358 -7.43 1.43 -8.17
CA VAL A 358 -8.57 0.96 -7.37
C VAL A 358 -8.55 1.58 -5.98
N TYR A 359 -7.37 1.70 -5.40
CA TYR A 359 -7.18 2.23 -4.05
C TYR A 359 -7.36 3.75 -4.03
N THR A 360 -6.74 4.48 -4.97
CA THR A 360 -6.84 5.93 -5.10
C THR A 360 -6.39 6.39 -6.49
N ASP A 361 -6.48 7.70 -6.75
CA ASP A 361 -5.89 8.34 -7.92
C ASP A 361 -4.50 8.89 -7.54
N TYR A 362 -3.45 8.33 -8.14
CA TYR A 362 -2.07 8.62 -7.76
C TYR A 362 -1.52 9.87 -8.44
N THR A 363 -0.86 10.73 -7.66
CA THR A 363 -0.16 11.91 -8.16
C THR A 363 1.22 11.99 -7.52
N TRP A 364 2.29 11.98 -8.35
CA TRP A 364 3.65 12.20 -7.89
C TRP A 364 4.29 13.33 -8.66
N THR A 365 5.22 14.04 -8.02
CA THR A 365 6.03 15.08 -8.63
C THR A 365 7.50 14.90 -8.22
N PRO A 366 8.46 15.54 -8.87
CA PRO A 366 9.87 15.48 -8.47
C PRO A 366 10.15 15.92 -7.02
N HIS A 367 9.20 16.60 -6.38
CA HIS A 367 9.34 17.12 -5.01
C HIS A 367 8.38 16.49 -4.01
N GLN A 368 7.47 15.63 -4.48
CA GLN A 368 6.46 14.98 -3.66
C GLN A 368 6.28 13.52 -4.09
N HIS A 369 6.85 12.61 -3.33
CA HIS A 369 6.79 11.16 -3.57
C HIS A 369 5.73 10.44 -2.74
N ASN A 370 4.87 11.15 -2.02
CA ASN A 370 3.62 10.60 -1.49
C ASN A 370 2.52 10.73 -2.55
N GLY A 371 2.10 9.60 -3.12
CA GLY A 371 1.14 9.59 -4.23
C GLY A 371 -0.32 9.58 -3.82
N PHE A 372 -0.60 9.52 -2.52
CA PHE A 372 -1.94 9.40 -1.97
C PHE A 372 -2.52 10.79 -1.63
N PRO A 373 -3.76 11.13 -2.04
CA PRO A 373 -4.38 12.41 -1.68
C PRO A 373 -4.95 12.36 -0.25
N ASP A 374 -4.77 13.44 0.51
CA ASP A 374 -5.26 13.58 1.89
C ASP A 374 -6.80 13.51 2.00
N THR A 375 -7.50 13.93 0.96
CA THR A 375 -8.97 13.90 0.86
C THR A 375 -9.56 12.49 0.85
N ASP A 376 -8.76 11.48 0.56
CA ASP A 376 -9.22 10.09 0.47
C ASP A 376 -9.13 9.33 1.80
N VAL A 377 -8.49 9.91 2.82
CA VAL A 377 -8.49 9.33 4.17
C VAL A 377 -9.77 9.73 4.90
N VAL A 378 -10.53 8.74 5.34
CA VAL A 378 -11.83 8.93 6.01
C VAL A 378 -11.91 8.11 7.30
N MET A 379 -12.89 8.44 8.16
CA MET A 379 -13.24 7.61 9.31
C MET A 379 -14.46 6.76 9.01
N CYS A 380 -14.44 5.53 9.48
CA CYS A 380 -15.53 4.56 9.34
C CYS A 380 -15.90 3.92 10.68
N GLN A 381 -17.10 3.37 10.75
CA GLN A 381 -17.56 2.56 11.88
C GLN A 381 -16.93 1.17 11.80
N ALA A 382 -16.14 0.78 12.78
CA ALA A 382 -15.42 -0.50 12.77
C ALA A 382 -16.39 -1.72 12.77
N ASN A 383 -17.55 -1.60 13.41
CA ASN A 383 -18.57 -2.64 13.50
C ASN A 383 -19.43 -2.82 12.23
N SER A 384 -19.17 -2.05 11.17
CA SER A 384 -19.91 -2.06 9.91
C SER A 384 -19.27 -2.89 8.80
N PHE A 385 -18.40 -3.83 9.15
CA PHE A 385 -17.66 -4.65 8.21
C PHE A 385 -18.56 -5.36 7.19
N ARG A 386 -18.25 -5.17 5.89
CA ARG A 386 -18.91 -5.84 4.77
C ARG A 386 -17.89 -6.13 3.67
N ASN A 387 -17.40 -7.36 3.59
CA ASN A 387 -16.41 -7.79 2.58
C ASN A 387 -15.19 -6.86 2.48
N GLY A 388 -14.61 -6.52 3.63
CA GLY A 388 -13.43 -5.65 3.70
C GLY A 388 -13.71 -4.15 3.55
N THR A 389 -15.00 -3.75 3.41
CA THR A 389 -15.43 -2.34 3.33
C THR A 389 -16.21 -1.95 4.57
N PHE A 390 -16.36 -0.64 4.79
CA PHE A 390 -16.99 -0.10 6.00
C PHE A 390 -17.90 1.08 5.69
N LYS A 391 -18.89 1.27 6.56
CA LYS A 391 -19.74 2.45 6.53
C LYS A 391 -18.96 3.67 7.01
N LEU A 392 -19.12 4.79 6.31
CA LEU A 392 -18.59 6.06 6.77
C LEU A 392 -19.07 6.38 8.20
N ALA A 393 -18.18 6.92 9.02
CA ALA A 393 -18.54 7.36 10.37
C ALA A 393 -19.46 8.59 10.32
N PRO A 394 -20.33 8.81 11.32
CA PRO A 394 -21.14 10.00 11.40
C PRO A 394 -20.31 11.28 11.27
N GLY A 395 -20.72 12.20 10.37
CA GLY A 395 -19.99 13.42 10.06
C GLY A 395 -19.02 13.33 8.87
N TYR A 396 -18.80 12.13 8.31
CA TYR A 396 -18.06 11.94 7.05
C TYR A 396 -18.98 11.58 5.85
N GLY A 397 -20.24 11.39 6.07
CA GLY A 397 -21.22 10.87 5.12
C GLY A 397 -22.11 11.93 4.50
N ALA A 398 -21.56 13.08 4.11
CA ALA A 398 -22.31 14.06 3.31
C ALA A 398 -21.68 14.23 1.94
#